data_052df28c7773daf95fe51aea1fdd06de
#
_entry.id   052df28c7773daf95fe51aea1fdd06de
#
_cell.length_a   1.000
_cell.length_b   1.000
_cell.length_c   1.000
_cell.angle_alpha   90.00
_cell.angle_beta   90.00
_cell.angle_gamma   90.00
#
_symmetry.space_group_name_H-M   'P 1'
#
loop_
_entity.id
_entity.type
_entity.pdbx_description
1 polymer ?
#
loop_
_entity_poly.entity_id
_entity_poly.type
_entity_poly.pdbx_seq_one_letter_code
_entity_poly.pdbx_strand_id
1 'polypeptide(L)'
;MIYSNPLRGPSDIAGWVAEGPVQYGTYDDGGPALGGDGTSALLLSGTLDPEEHGDHAHWTLWCPEEIPDHVRIRWEFLPIEEPGLAMVFFSARGHDGEDLFSTSLAPRTGYYPQYHSGDIDALHISYFRHKYATERAFRTCNLRKSAGFELVAQGADPLPPADDADGFYRMEVIKDGRRVAFSINGLPLFDWLDAGQEPLAGGYFGIRQMAPLRAAYRNLSITPL
;
A
#
# COMPACT_ATOMS: atom_id res chain seq x y z
N MET A 1 3.23 -4.74 -20.34
CA MET A 1 2.88 -5.25 -19.01
C MET A 1 4.16 -5.68 -18.32
N ILE A 2 4.51 -5.13 -17.16
CA ILE A 2 5.66 -5.54 -16.36
C ILE A 2 5.21 -6.61 -15.37
N TYR A 3 4.16 -6.31 -14.61
CA TYR A 3 3.56 -7.24 -13.66
C TYR A 3 2.03 -7.12 -13.70
N SER A 4 1.34 -8.22 -13.47
CA SER A 4 -0.11 -8.23 -13.31
C SER A 4 -0.52 -9.36 -12.38
N ASN A 5 -1.39 -9.04 -11.43
CA ASN A 5 -1.95 -10.01 -10.50
C ASN A 5 -3.42 -9.64 -10.25
N PRO A 6 -4.37 -10.54 -10.52
CA PRO A 6 -5.78 -10.25 -10.33
C PRO A 6 -6.17 -10.08 -8.85
N LEU A 7 -5.37 -10.60 -7.92
CA LEU A 7 -5.60 -10.56 -6.47
C LEU A 7 -7.03 -11.05 -6.12
N ARG A 8 -7.42 -12.23 -6.59
CA ARG A 8 -8.75 -12.81 -6.32
C ARG A 8 -8.82 -13.53 -4.98
N GLY A 9 -7.67 -13.88 -4.42
CA GLY A 9 -7.58 -14.59 -3.15
C GLY A 9 -6.15 -15.02 -2.82
N PRO A 10 -5.97 -15.79 -1.74
CA PRO A 10 -4.65 -16.17 -1.22
C PRO A 10 -3.74 -16.90 -2.21
N SER A 11 -4.32 -17.67 -3.15
CA SER A 11 -3.55 -18.39 -4.18
C SER A 11 -2.76 -17.46 -5.10
N ASP A 12 -3.27 -16.26 -5.35
CA ASP A 12 -2.65 -15.30 -6.26
C ASP A 12 -1.40 -14.62 -5.66
N ILE A 13 -1.23 -14.74 -4.34
CA ILE A 13 -0.10 -14.16 -3.59
C ILE A 13 0.79 -15.23 -2.93
N ALA A 14 0.72 -16.49 -3.36
CA ALA A 14 1.50 -17.57 -2.75
C ALA A 14 3.02 -17.35 -2.75
N GLY A 15 3.54 -16.55 -3.68
CA GLY A 15 4.95 -16.16 -3.74
C GLY A 15 5.29 -14.82 -3.08
N TRP A 16 4.31 -14.11 -2.51
CA TRP A 16 4.56 -12.83 -1.87
C TRP A 16 5.19 -12.99 -0.49
N VAL A 17 5.98 -12.00 -0.07
CA VAL A 17 6.71 -12.03 1.20
C VAL A 17 5.97 -11.21 2.25
N ALA A 18 5.53 -11.90 3.31
CA ALA A 18 4.85 -11.28 4.44
C ALA A 18 5.84 -10.88 5.53
N GLU A 19 5.72 -9.66 6.03
CA GLU A 19 6.43 -9.14 7.20
C GLU A 19 5.40 -8.68 8.22
N GLY A 20 5.29 -9.41 9.33
CA GLY A 20 4.32 -9.16 10.38
C GLY A 20 3.06 -10.05 10.32
N PRO A 21 2.11 -9.80 11.22
CA PRO A 21 0.99 -10.71 11.51
C PRO A 21 -0.17 -10.51 10.53
N VAL A 22 -0.01 -10.85 9.25
CA VAL A 22 -1.04 -10.74 8.21
C VAL A 22 -1.87 -12.00 8.08
N GLN A 23 -3.16 -11.83 7.81
CA GLN A 23 -4.12 -12.88 7.46
C GLN A 23 -4.67 -12.63 6.06
N TYR A 24 -4.83 -13.72 5.31
CA TYR A 24 -5.35 -13.71 3.94
C TYR A 24 -6.70 -14.40 3.87
N GLY A 25 -7.61 -13.82 3.10
CA GLY A 25 -8.92 -14.37 2.79
C GLY A 25 -9.35 -14.02 1.37
N THR A 26 -10.55 -14.41 1.05
CA THR A 26 -11.24 -14.01 -0.19
C THR A 26 -12.45 -13.16 0.19
N TYR A 27 -12.58 -12.01 -0.44
CA TYR A 27 -13.78 -11.19 -0.41
C TYR A 27 -14.63 -11.54 -1.63
N ASP A 28 -15.92 -11.80 -1.39
CA ASP A 28 -16.91 -12.02 -2.44
C ASP A 28 -17.94 -10.88 -2.33
N ASP A 29 -18.09 -10.09 -3.38
CA ASP A 29 -19.03 -8.98 -3.42
C ASP A 29 -20.49 -9.39 -3.62
N GLY A 30 -20.78 -10.70 -3.62
CA GLY A 30 -22.11 -11.26 -3.77
C GLY A 30 -22.68 -11.18 -5.19
N GLY A 31 -21.89 -10.68 -6.14
CA GLY A 31 -22.26 -10.59 -7.54
C GLY A 31 -23.39 -9.59 -7.85
N PRO A 32 -23.87 -9.57 -9.11
CA PRO A 32 -24.81 -8.56 -9.60
C PRO A 32 -26.16 -8.52 -8.85
N ALA A 33 -26.55 -9.64 -8.23
CA ALA A 33 -27.80 -9.70 -7.44
C ALA A 33 -27.74 -8.84 -6.17
N LEU A 34 -26.54 -8.55 -5.65
CA LEU A 34 -26.29 -7.71 -4.47
C LEU A 34 -25.54 -6.40 -4.82
N GLY A 35 -25.49 -6.06 -6.12
CA GLY A 35 -24.81 -4.84 -6.59
C GLY A 35 -23.31 -4.99 -6.86
N GLY A 36 -22.74 -6.17 -6.65
CA GLY A 36 -21.37 -6.50 -7.01
C GLY A 36 -21.18 -6.88 -8.47
N ASP A 37 -19.95 -7.01 -8.91
CA ASP A 37 -19.60 -7.46 -10.27
C ASP A 37 -19.32 -8.97 -10.39
N GLY A 38 -19.42 -9.71 -9.27
CA GLY A 38 -19.16 -11.15 -9.18
C GLY A 38 -17.69 -11.52 -9.21
N THR A 39 -16.80 -10.54 -9.03
CA THR A 39 -15.36 -10.76 -9.03
C THR A 39 -14.85 -10.89 -7.60
N SER A 40 -14.21 -12.02 -7.26
CA SER A 40 -13.55 -12.19 -5.97
C SER A 40 -12.34 -11.26 -5.84
N ALA A 41 -12.04 -10.86 -4.61
CA ALA A 41 -10.89 -10.03 -4.27
C ALA A 41 -10.09 -10.60 -3.09
N LEU A 42 -8.82 -10.26 -2.99
CA LEU A 42 -7.97 -10.63 -1.87
C LEU A 42 -8.35 -9.81 -0.64
N LEU A 43 -8.82 -10.48 0.40
CA LEU A 43 -9.10 -9.86 1.70
C LEU A 43 -7.86 -9.94 2.58
N LEU A 44 -7.43 -8.79 3.10
CA LEU A 44 -6.29 -8.66 3.99
C LEU A 44 -6.68 -8.07 5.34
N SER A 45 -6.14 -8.64 6.41
CA SER A 45 -6.30 -8.15 7.78
C SER A 45 -5.11 -8.55 8.66
N GLY A 46 -5.01 -7.97 9.86
CA GLY A 46 -4.06 -8.42 10.88
C GLY A 46 -4.59 -9.62 11.67
N THR A 47 -3.69 -10.42 12.25
CA THR A 47 -4.03 -11.54 13.15
C THR A 47 -3.90 -11.18 14.63
N LEU A 48 -3.26 -10.05 14.95
CA LEU A 48 -3.03 -9.59 16.32
C LEU A 48 -3.93 -8.40 16.65
N ASP A 49 -4.41 -8.37 17.89
CA ASP A 49 -5.15 -7.23 18.43
C ASP A 49 -4.20 -6.04 18.67
N PRO A 50 -4.45 -4.87 18.03
CA PRO A 50 -3.62 -3.69 18.25
C PRO A 50 -3.77 -3.07 19.63
N GLU A 51 -4.84 -3.37 20.41
CA GLU A 51 -4.96 -2.93 21.79
C GLU A 51 -3.97 -3.67 22.70
N GLU A 52 -3.67 -4.95 22.39
CA GLU A 52 -2.71 -5.76 23.16
C GLU A 52 -1.28 -5.61 22.65
N HIS A 53 -1.10 -5.51 21.31
CA HIS A 53 0.20 -5.59 20.65
C HIS A 53 0.71 -4.26 20.07
N GLY A 54 -0.12 -3.20 20.11
CA GLY A 54 0.25 -1.88 19.61
C GLY A 54 0.67 -1.92 18.13
N ASP A 55 1.77 -1.26 17.82
CA ASP A 55 2.30 -1.17 16.45
C ASP A 55 2.89 -2.48 15.92
N HIS A 56 3.10 -3.49 16.75
CA HIS A 56 3.50 -4.85 16.35
C HIS A 56 2.34 -5.65 15.71
N ALA A 57 1.09 -5.17 15.80
CA ALA A 57 -0.04 -5.74 15.08
C ALA A 57 -0.10 -5.35 13.59
N HIS A 58 0.80 -4.47 13.13
CA HIS A 58 0.85 -4.02 11.74
C HIS A 58 1.69 -4.97 10.89
N TRP A 59 1.48 -4.92 9.57
CA TRP A 59 2.14 -5.82 8.63
C TRP A 59 2.39 -5.15 7.28
N THR A 60 3.31 -5.74 6.52
CA THR A 60 3.59 -5.39 5.13
C THR A 60 3.64 -6.68 4.31
N LEU A 61 3.09 -6.64 3.10
CA LEU A 61 3.05 -7.75 2.16
C LEU A 61 3.69 -7.30 0.85
N TRP A 62 4.86 -7.86 0.52
CA TRP A 62 5.68 -7.46 -0.62
C TRP A 62 5.42 -8.32 -1.85
N CYS A 63 5.22 -7.67 -2.99
CA CYS A 63 5.34 -8.31 -4.30
C CYS A 63 6.78 -8.78 -4.49
N PRO A 64 7.01 -10.04 -4.90
CA PRO A 64 8.38 -10.58 -5.03
C PRO A 64 9.13 -10.05 -6.26
N GLU A 65 8.43 -9.39 -7.18
CA GLU A 65 9.02 -8.88 -8.42
C GLU A 65 9.62 -7.49 -8.20
N GLU A 66 10.83 -7.32 -8.69
CA GLU A 66 11.47 -6.01 -8.75
C GLU A 66 10.84 -5.17 -9.86
N ILE A 67 10.40 -3.97 -9.52
CA ILE A 67 9.70 -3.04 -10.42
C ILE A 67 10.68 -1.98 -10.92
N PRO A 68 10.84 -1.77 -12.24
CA PRO A 68 11.68 -0.72 -12.77
C PRO A 68 11.10 0.68 -12.48
N ASP A 69 11.89 1.71 -12.72
CA ASP A 69 11.38 3.08 -12.79
C ASP A 69 10.53 3.32 -14.08
N HIS A 70 9.91 4.48 -14.20
CA HIS A 70 9.04 4.88 -15.33
C HIS A 70 7.83 3.96 -15.50
N VAL A 71 7.07 3.83 -14.41
CA VAL A 71 5.92 2.91 -14.34
C VAL A 71 4.66 3.58 -13.85
N ARG A 72 3.56 2.96 -14.25
CA ARG A 72 2.23 3.18 -13.72
C ARG A 72 1.82 1.94 -12.92
N ILE A 73 1.52 2.13 -11.63
CA ILE A 73 1.04 1.10 -10.71
C ILE A 73 -0.43 1.35 -10.44
N ARG A 74 -1.29 0.36 -10.68
CA ARG A 74 -2.73 0.43 -10.44
C ARG A 74 -3.20 -0.75 -9.63
N TRP A 75 -4.13 -0.50 -8.75
CA TRP A 75 -4.88 -1.52 -8.02
C TRP A 75 -6.27 -0.99 -7.67
N GLU A 76 -7.12 -1.88 -7.23
CA GLU A 76 -8.42 -1.52 -6.68
C GLU A 76 -8.45 -1.85 -5.19
N PHE A 77 -9.08 -0.98 -4.42
CA PHE A 77 -9.14 -1.02 -2.96
C PHE A 77 -10.57 -0.82 -2.48
N LEU A 78 -11.00 -1.62 -1.51
CA LEU A 78 -12.27 -1.47 -0.80
C LEU A 78 -12.02 -1.60 0.70
N PRO A 79 -12.28 -0.57 1.52
CA PRO A 79 -12.28 -0.71 2.96
C PRO A 79 -13.49 -1.54 3.40
N ILE A 80 -13.30 -2.52 4.28
CA ILE A 80 -14.35 -3.42 4.77
C ILE A 80 -14.68 -3.11 6.23
N GLU A 81 -13.69 -2.92 7.06
CA GLU A 81 -13.86 -2.57 8.48
C GLU A 81 -12.75 -1.61 8.91
N GLU A 82 -13.14 -0.59 9.68
CA GLU A 82 -12.23 0.35 10.33
C GLU A 82 -12.37 0.27 11.87
N PRO A 83 -11.47 0.87 12.65
CA PRO A 83 -10.46 1.84 12.26
C PRO A 83 -9.23 1.20 11.61
N GLY A 84 -8.38 2.04 11.02
CA GLY A 84 -7.10 1.63 10.51
C GLY A 84 -6.55 2.55 9.42
N LEU A 85 -5.50 2.09 8.74
CA LEU A 85 -4.84 2.86 7.71
C LEU A 85 -4.30 1.92 6.63
N ALA A 86 -4.53 2.27 5.36
CA ALA A 86 -3.93 1.60 4.23
C ALA A 86 -2.75 2.39 3.67
N MET A 87 -1.75 1.66 3.17
CA MET A 87 -0.53 2.24 2.63
C MET A 87 0.04 1.34 1.54
N VAL A 88 0.76 1.92 0.59
CA VAL A 88 1.64 1.20 -0.32
C VAL A 88 3.04 1.74 -0.22
N PHE A 89 4.01 0.83 -0.31
CA PHE A 89 5.41 1.13 -0.57
C PHE A 89 5.72 0.88 -2.05
N PHE A 90 6.66 1.65 -2.59
CA PHE A 90 7.24 1.43 -3.91
C PHE A 90 8.65 2.00 -3.95
N SER A 91 9.43 1.63 -4.96
CA SER A 91 10.85 1.96 -5.04
C SER A 91 11.64 1.52 -3.78
N ALA A 92 11.21 0.42 -3.13
CA ALA A 92 11.83 -0.05 -1.89
C ALA A 92 13.08 -0.88 -2.16
N ARG A 93 14.21 -0.53 -1.54
CA ARG A 93 15.50 -1.22 -1.60
C ARG A 93 16.31 -0.98 -0.31
N GLY A 94 17.38 -1.74 -0.10
CA GLY A 94 18.41 -1.38 0.87
C GLY A 94 19.10 -0.05 0.51
N HIS A 95 19.69 0.64 1.48
CA HIS A 95 20.32 1.96 1.29
C HIS A 95 21.42 1.99 0.24
N ASP A 96 22.20 0.92 0.13
CA ASP A 96 23.28 0.78 -0.86
C ASP A 96 22.80 0.09 -2.16
N GLY A 97 21.47 0.04 -2.38
CA GLY A 97 20.84 -0.57 -3.54
C GLY A 97 20.67 -2.08 -3.45
N GLU A 98 20.83 -2.67 -2.26
CA GLU A 98 20.65 -4.12 -2.04
C GLU A 98 19.22 -4.53 -2.37
N ASP A 99 19.10 -5.78 -2.75
CA ASP A 99 17.82 -6.46 -2.83
C ASP A 99 17.06 -6.34 -1.50
N LEU A 100 15.76 -6.00 -1.56
CA LEU A 100 14.94 -5.79 -0.37
C LEU A 100 14.89 -7.02 0.54
N PHE A 101 15.06 -8.21 -0.02
CA PHE A 101 15.03 -9.49 0.71
C PHE A 101 16.43 -10.02 1.03
N SER A 102 17.48 -9.21 0.83
CA SER A 102 18.85 -9.58 1.19
C SER A 102 18.97 -9.89 2.68
N THR A 103 19.69 -10.94 2.99
CA THR A 103 20.02 -11.30 4.38
C THR A 103 21.01 -10.35 5.04
N SER A 104 21.59 -9.41 4.30
CA SER A 104 22.41 -8.30 4.85
C SER A 104 21.57 -7.23 5.53
N LEU A 105 20.28 -7.13 5.19
CA LEU A 105 19.36 -6.18 5.82
C LEU A 105 18.78 -6.76 7.12
N ALA A 106 18.45 -5.88 8.06
CA ALA A 106 17.82 -6.27 9.30
C ALA A 106 16.44 -6.89 9.05
N PRO A 107 16.06 -7.97 9.74
CA PRO A 107 14.72 -8.55 9.62
C PRO A 107 13.63 -7.56 9.97
N ARG A 108 12.58 -7.51 9.15
CA ARG A 108 11.41 -6.66 9.35
C ARG A 108 10.20 -7.50 9.78
N THR A 109 9.40 -6.97 10.66
CA THR A 109 8.31 -7.69 11.35
C THR A 109 6.96 -6.98 11.28
N GLY A 110 6.82 -5.99 10.39
CA GLY A 110 5.63 -5.14 10.34
C GLY A 110 5.71 -3.90 11.25
N TYR A 111 6.69 -3.81 12.15
CA TYR A 111 6.87 -2.64 13.01
C TYR A 111 7.33 -1.42 12.19
N TYR A 112 6.53 -0.34 12.20
CA TYR A 112 6.66 0.75 11.23
C TYR A 112 8.03 1.44 11.18
N PRO A 113 8.74 1.70 12.30
CA PRO A 113 10.07 2.27 12.28
C PRO A 113 11.09 1.51 11.43
N GLN A 114 10.93 0.20 11.26
CA GLN A 114 11.80 -0.61 10.40
C GLN A 114 11.72 -0.25 8.92
N TYR A 115 10.63 0.43 8.50
CA TYR A 115 10.36 0.82 7.11
C TYR A 115 10.63 2.29 6.81
N HIS A 116 10.72 3.14 7.82
CA HIS A 116 10.92 4.58 7.61
C HIS A 116 12.18 5.13 8.26
N SER A 117 12.83 4.36 9.16
CA SER A 117 14.05 4.76 9.87
C SER A 117 15.02 3.58 10.02
N GLY A 118 14.77 2.48 9.32
CA GLY A 118 15.63 1.29 9.23
C GLY A 118 16.67 1.43 8.13
N ASP A 119 17.03 0.30 7.55
CA ASP A 119 18.09 0.12 6.55
C ASP A 119 17.57 0.04 5.10
N ILE A 120 16.34 0.48 4.86
CA ILE A 120 15.75 0.54 3.53
C ILE A 120 15.35 1.97 3.14
N ASP A 121 15.53 2.27 1.86
CA ASP A 121 14.93 3.43 1.21
C ASP A 121 13.62 3.03 0.53
N ALA A 122 12.62 3.89 0.61
CA ALA A 122 11.34 3.67 -0.05
C ALA A 122 10.55 4.97 -0.20
N LEU A 123 9.69 5.01 -1.20
CA LEU A 123 8.55 5.93 -1.23
C LEU A 123 7.33 5.20 -0.68
N HIS A 124 6.50 5.89 0.10
CA HIS A 124 5.25 5.30 0.54
C HIS A 124 4.11 6.31 0.59
N ILE A 125 2.95 5.85 0.17
CA ILE A 125 1.71 6.61 0.17
C ILE A 125 0.77 6.00 1.19
N SER A 126 0.38 6.78 2.22
CA SER A 126 -0.71 6.42 3.10
C SER A 126 -2.01 7.05 2.60
N TYR A 127 -3.04 6.25 2.49
CA TYR A 127 -4.40 6.62 2.13
C TYR A 127 -5.37 5.87 3.05
N PHE A 128 -6.67 6.19 3.01
CA PHE A 128 -7.64 5.66 3.97
C PHE A 128 -7.09 5.76 5.41
N ARG A 129 -6.73 6.99 5.79
CA ARG A 129 -6.13 7.26 7.11
C ARG A 129 -7.21 7.47 8.15
N HIS A 130 -7.74 6.36 8.66
CA HIS A 130 -8.87 6.31 9.58
C HIS A 130 -8.51 5.65 10.93
N LYS A 131 -7.21 5.52 11.26
CA LYS A 131 -6.76 4.88 12.50
C LYS A 131 -7.05 5.77 13.73
N TYR A 132 -6.75 7.06 13.63
CA TYR A 132 -6.90 7.99 14.75
C TYR A 132 -8.06 8.96 14.52
N ALA A 133 -8.68 9.46 15.61
CA ALA A 133 -9.78 10.42 15.54
C ALA A 133 -9.41 11.70 14.76
N THR A 134 -8.16 12.17 14.89
CA THR A 134 -7.67 13.33 14.17
C THR A 134 -7.55 13.09 12.67
N GLU A 135 -7.22 11.88 12.25
CA GLU A 135 -7.16 11.49 10.84
C GLU A 135 -8.57 11.40 10.23
N ARG A 136 -9.54 10.91 10.99
CA ARG A 136 -10.94 10.87 10.55
C ARG A 136 -11.58 12.26 10.49
N ALA A 137 -11.14 13.19 11.33
CA ALA A 137 -11.62 14.57 11.33
C ALA A 137 -11.11 15.39 10.14
N PHE A 138 -9.86 15.14 9.72
CA PHE A 138 -9.22 15.81 8.59
C PHE A 138 -8.44 14.81 7.74
N ARG A 139 -9.10 14.27 6.72
CA ARG A 139 -8.59 13.16 5.92
C ARG A 139 -7.59 13.60 4.85
N THR A 140 -6.42 13.02 4.87
CA THR A 140 -5.33 13.31 3.93
C THR A 140 -4.65 12.05 3.44
N CYS A 141 -4.22 12.06 2.17
CA CYS A 141 -3.22 11.14 1.64
C CYS A 141 -1.84 11.77 1.80
N ASN A 142 -0.86 11.00 2.27
CA ASN A 142 0.50 11.48 2.49
C ASN A 142 1.50 10.68 1.64
N LEU A 143 2.34 11.38 0.88
CA LEU A 143 3.55 10.80 0.31
C LEU A 143 4.72 11.09 1.24
N ARG A 144 5.45 10.05 1.60
CA ARG A 144 6.69 10.17 2.39
C ARG A 144 7.85 9.51 1.68
N LYS A 145 9.04 10.07 1.90
CA LYS A 145 10.32 9.49 1.50
C LYS A 145 11.03 8.96 2.74
N SER A 146 11.51 7.74 2.66
CA SER A 146 12.29 7.01 3.67
C SER A 146 13.62 6.58 3.02
N ALA A 147 14.74 6.48 3.77
CA ALA A 147 14.78 6.70 5.23
C ALA A 147 14.56 8.17 5.59
N GLY A 148 14.19 8.41 6.86
CA GLY A 148 14.01 9.79 7.38
C GLY A 148 12.55 10.18 7.60
N PHE A 149 11.58 9.41 7.11
CA PHE A 149 10.15 9.67 7.31
C PHE A 149 9.68 11.05 6.83
N GLU A 150 10.32 11.58 5.81
CA GLU A 150 10.06 12.93 5.31
C GLU A 150 8.67 13.01 4.63
N LEU A 151 7.81 13.92 5.06
CA LEU A 151 6.55 14.23 4.39
C LEU A 151 6.84 15.14 3.19
N VAL A 152 6.79 14.61 1.98
CA VAL A 152 7.17 15.32 0.76
C VAL A 152 5.98 15.82 -0.06
N ALA A 153 4.82 15.19 0.05
CA ALA A 153 3.58 15.69 -0.53
C ALA A 153 2.36 15.25 0.28
N GLN A 154 1.30 16.03 0.20
CA GLN A 154 0.04 15.75 0.86
C GLN A 154 -1.12 16.17 -0.03
N GLY A 155 -2.16 15.34 -0.09
CA GLY A 155 -3.41 15.61 -0.78
C GLY A 155 -4.60 15.26 0.10
N ALA A 156 -5.81 15.54 -0.37
CA ALA A 156 -7.03 15.10 0.30
C ALA A 156 -7.17 13.57 0.22
N ASP A 157 -7.83 12.96 1.20
CA ASP A 157 -8.31 11.58 1.12
C ASP A 157 -9.81 11.57 0.84
N PRO A 158 -10.24 11.28 -0.40
CA PRO A 158 -11.65 11.31 -0.78
C PRO A 158 -12.40 10.03 -0.42
N LEU A 159 -11.72 9.01 0.10
CA LEU A 159 -12.35 7.74 0.43
C LEU A 159 -13.36 7.91 1.58
N PRO A 160 -14.59 7.38 1.45
CA PRO A 160 -15.56 7.43 2.54
C PRO A 160 -15.14 6.48 3.69
N PRO A 161 -15.78 6.56 4.85
CA PRO A 161 -15.75 5.51 5.87
C PRO A 161 -16.12 4.15 5.27
N ALA A 162 -15.68 3.06 5.91
CA ALA A 162 -15.95 1.71 5.42
C ALA A 162 -17.44 1.42 5.26
N ASP A 163 -18.27 1.88 6.21
CA ASP A 163 -19.72 1.69 6.18
C ASP A 163 -20.43 2.44 5.03
N ASP A 164 -19.79 3.48 4.48
CA ASP A 164 -20.31 4.30 3.39
C ASP A 164 -19.67 3.93 2.03
N ALA A 165 -18.73 2.96 2.02
CA ALA A 165 -18.08 2.56 0.79
C ALA A 165 -19.00 1.65 -0.05
N ASP A 166 -19.28 2.08 -1.28
CA ASP A 166 -20.24 1.43 -2.19
C ASP A 166 -19.59 0.56 -3.27
N GLY A 167 -18.25 0.40 -3.24
CA GLY A 167 -17.52 -0.41 -4.20
C GLY A 167 -16.01 -0.15 -4.19
N PHE A 168 -15.33 -0.80 -5.13
CA PHE A 168 -13.89 -0.67 -5.27
C PHE A 168 -13.46 0.69 -5.84
N TYR A 169 -12.49 1.31 -5.20
CA TYR A 169 -11.84 2.55 -5.63
C TYR A 169 -10.57 2.23 -6.41
N ARG A 170 -10.40 2.84 -7.58
CA ARG A 170 -9.21 2.67 -8.43
C ARG A 170 -8.10 3.59 -7.97
N MET A 171 -7.01 3.00 -7.54
CA MET A 171 -5.80 3.66 -7.12
C MET A 171 -4.79 3.68 -8.27
N GLU A 172 -4.10 4.81 -8.45
CA GLU A 172 -3.04 4.91 -9.45
C GLU A 172 -1.86 5.71 -8.90
N VAL A 173 -0.66 5.12 -9.01
CA VAL A 173 0.62 5.79 -8.81
C VAL A 173 1.34 5.87 -10.15
N ILE A 174 1.85 7.05 -10.49
CA ILE A 174 2.82 7.25 -11.56
C ILE A 174 4.16 7.53 -10.90
N LYS A 175 5.15 6.68 -11.16
CA LYS A 175 6.55 6.87 -10.77
C LYS A 175 7.36 7.06 -12.05
N ASP A 176 7.85 8.28 -12.26
CA ASP A 176 8.52 8.68 -13.50
C ASP A 176 9.80 9.49 -13.18
N GLY A 177 10.91 8.80 -13.01
CA GLY A 177 12.15 9.39 -12.57
C GLY A 177 11.97 10.12 -11.24
N ARG A 178 12.05 11.44 -11.27
CA ARG A 178 11.86 12.31 -10.09
C ARG A 178 10.40 12.58 -9.75
N ARG A 179 9.48 12.29 -10.67
CA ARG A 179 8.06 12.62 -10.50
C ARG A 179 7.30 11.47 -9.87
N VAL A 180 6.46 11.80 -8.89
CA VAL A 180 5.47 10.90 -8.30
C VAL A 180 4.12 11.58 -8.30
N ALA A 181 3.13 10.97 -8.97
CA ALA A 181 1.75 11.42 -8.93
C ALA A 181 0.85 10.32 -8.37
N PHE A 182 -0.20 10.72 -7.66
CA PHE A 182 -1.18 9.80 -7.09
C PHE A 182 -2.60 10.29 -7.37
N SER A 183 -3.46 9.35 -7.75
CA SER A 183 -4.88 9.61 -7.98
C SER A 183 -5.76 8.48 -7.46
N ILE A 184 -7.00 8.81 -7.10
CA ILE A 184 -8.07 7.87 -6.73
C ILE A 184 -9.26 8.11 -7.66
N ASN A 185 -9.75 7.07 -8.34
CA ASN A 185 -10.82 7.16 -9.35
C ASN A 185 -10.58 8.22 -10.44
N GLY A 186 -9.30 8.47 -10.75
CA GLY A 186 -8.88 9.50 -11.71
C GLY A 186 -8.89 10.93 -11.14
N LEU A 187 -9.25 11.14 -9.88
CA LEU A 187 -9.10 12.42 -9.20
C LEU A 187 -7.63 12.59 -8.76
N PRO A 188 -6.88 13.57 -9.29
CA PRO A 188 -5.52 13.82 -8.87
C PRO A 188 -5.49 14.33 -7.42
N LEU A 189 -4.64 13.74 -6.58
CA LEU A 189 -4.51 14.13 -5.18
C LEU A 189 -3.23 14.90 -4.91
N PHE A 190 -2.13 14.48 -5.53
CA PHE A 190 -0.89 15.23 -5.56
C PHE A 190 -0.04 14.84 -6.78
N ASP A 191 0.88 15.73 -7.13
CA ASP A 191 1.91 15.58 -8.14
C ASP A 191 3.18 16.21 -7.58
N TRP A 192 4.17 15.39 -7.25
CA TRP A 192 5.38 15.80 -6.57
C TRP A 192 6.62 15.54 -7.45
N LEU A 193 7.56 16.48 -7.41
CA LEU A 193 8.84 16.37 -8.09
C LEU A 193 9.95 16.32 -7.03
N ASP A 194 10.68 15.22 -6.95
CA ASP A 194 11.83 15.07 -6.05
C ASP A 194 12.96 16.04 -6.44
N ALA A 195 13.16 17.07 -5.62
CA ALA A 195 14.25 18.05 -5.80
C ALA A 195 15.58 17.59 -5.18
N GLY A 196 15.61 16.44 -4.52
CA GLY A 196 16.81 15.87 -3.90
C GLY A 196 17.88 15.51 -4.94
N GLN A 197 19.11 15.28 -4.47
CA GLN A 197 20.23 14.94 -5.36
C GLN A 197 20.02 13.55 -6.00
N GLU A 198 19.56 12.58 -5.21
CA GLU A 198 19.38 11.20 -5.63
C GLU A 198 17.91 10.80 -5.49
N PRO A 199 17.14 10.82 -6.58
CA PRO A 199 15.78 10.28 -6.57
C PRO A 199 15.82 8.77 -6.46
N LEU A 200 14.87 8.19 -5.73
CA LEU A 200 14.71 6.73 -5.70
C LEU A 200 14.26 6.25 -7.09
N ALA A 201 14.96 5.25 -7.62
CA ALA A 201 14.66 4.62 -8.90
C ALA A 201 13.58 3.52 -8.76
N GLY A 202 13.70 2.41 -9.47
CA GLY A 202 12.91 1.21 -9.28
C GLY A 202 13.17 0.54 -7.92
N GLY A 203 12.45 -0.52 -7.64
CA GLY A 203 12.53 -1.30 -6.41
C GLY A 203 11.28 -2.12 -6.21
N TYR A 204 11.00 -2.53 -4.99
CA TYR A 204 9.88 -3.42 -4.69
C TYR A 204 8.60 -2.63 -4.35
N PHE A 205 7.46 -3.24 -4.69
CA PHE A 205 6.13 -2.77 -4.32
C PHE A 205 5.59 -3.60 -3.16
N GLY A 206 4.95 -2.94 -2.18
CA GLY A 206 4.32 -3.62 -1.06
C GLY A 206 3.03 -2.96 -0.60
N ILE A 207 2.08 -3.79 -0.16
CA ILE A 207 0.86 -3.36 0.50
C ILE A 207 1.10 -3.40 2.01
N ARG A 208 0.69 -2.36 2.72
CA ARG A 208 0.76 -2.28 4.16
C ARG A 208 -0.57 -1.85 4.75
N GLN A 209 -0.90 -2.43 5.90
CA GLN A 209 -2.01 -1.93 6.72
C GLN A 209 -1.57 -1.71 8.16
N MET A 210 -2.19 -0.70 8.79
CA MET A 210 -2.17 -0.56 10.24
C MET A 210 -3.47 -1.15 10.80
N ALA A 211 -3.30 -2.18 11.63
CA ALA A 211 -4.41 -2.87 12.28
C ALA A 211 -5.29 -1.91 13.12
N PRO A 212 -6.59 -2.22 13.26
CA PRO A 212 -7.27 -3.43 12.85
C PRO A 212 -7.94 -3.38 11.46
N LEU A 213 -7.54 -2.47 10.55
CA LEU A 213 -8.14 -2.37 9.22
C LEU A 213 -8.31 -3.74 8.56
N ARG A 214 -9.53 -3.98 8.01
CA ARG A 214 -9.79 -5.03 7.03
C ARG A 214 -10.13 -4.39 5.70
N ALA A 215 -9.47 -4.82 4.63
CA ALA A 215 -9.70 -4.27 3.31
C ALA A 215 -9.50 -5.32 2.22
N ALA A 216 -10.23 -5.15 1.12
CA ALA A 216 -10.10 -5.98 -0.06
C ALA A 216 -9.29 -5.27 -1.15
N TYR A 217 -8.49 -6.06 -1.88
CA TYR A 217 -7.62 -5.59 -2.97
C TYR A 217 -7.82 -6.47 -4.19
N ARG A 218 -7.82 -5.86 -5.38
CA ARG A 218 -7.87 -6.60 -6.64
C ARG A 218 -7.20 -5.84 -7.79
N ASN A 219 -7.00 -6.54 -8.90
CA ASN A 219 -6.58 -5.96 -10.19
C ASN A 219 -5.26 -5.17 -10.13
N LEU A 220 -4.25 -5.68 -9.41
CA LEU A 220 -2.91 -5.06 -9.44
C LEU A 220 -2.30 -5.19 -10.82
N SER A 221 -1.87 -4.07 -11.37
CA SER A 221 -1.15 -4.00 -12.65
C SER A 221 -0.05 -2.97 -12.62
N ILE A 222 1.11 -3.34 -13.18
CA ILE A 222 2.27 -2.46 -13.33
C ILE A 222 2.66 -2.44 -14.79
N THR A 223 2.62 -1.25 -15.39
CA THR A 223 2.88 -1.04 -16.81
C THR A 223 3.96 0.01 -17.01
N PRO A 224 4.76 -0.06 -18.08
CA PRO A 224 5.61 1.06 -18.45
C PRO A 224 4.74 2.29 -18.79
N LEU A 225 5.31 3.47 -18.65
CA LEU A 225 4.71 4.74 -19.06
C LEU A 225 4.76 4.94 -20.57
#